data_e9f8d54a9c631f46e3e54ae66297cb06
#
_entry.id   e9f8d54a9c631f46e3e54ae66297cb06
#
_cell.length_a   1.000
_cell.length_b   1.000
_cell.length_c   1.000
_cell.angle_alpha   90.00
_cell.angle_beta   90.00
_cell.angle_gamma   90.00
#
_symmetry.space_group_name_H-M   'P 1'
#
loop_
_entity.id
_entity.type
_entity.pdbx_description
1 polymer ?
#
loop_
_entity_poly.entity_id
_entity_poly.type
_entity_poly.pdbx_seq_one_letter_code
_entity_poly.pdbx_strand_id
1 'polypeptide(L)'
;MFEQFRDSFRALSDRLAPEERRRVTASMRDALMHAKLGIADLITAVRATETRLSGERAELETIRRRQGLAAQIGDTETVAIAEKFAAQHAERVSVLESKLMVQQQELTMAEREYDDMSSQLRQAMSGFAPGGPSADTAAAREV
;
A
#
# COMPACT_ATOMS: atom_id res chain seq x y z
N MET A 1 -11.39 11.81 1.22
CA MET A 1 -11.13 12.26 -0.17
C MET A 1 -11.55 11.24 -1.21
N PHE A 2 -11.23 10.00 -1.01
CA PHE A 2 -11.55 8.91 -1.95
C PHE A 2 -13.05 8.58 -2.02
N GLU A 3 -13.75 8.55 -0.91
CA GLU A 3 -15.19 8.29 -0.84
C GLU A 3 -16.02 9.35 -1.55
N GLN A 4 -15.63 10.63 -1.41
CA GLN A 4 -16.29 11.73 -2.12
C GLN A 4 -16.11 11.65 -3.63
N PHE A 5 -14.94 11.21 -4.10
CA PHE A 5 -14.68 10.99 -5.51
C PHE A 5 -15.51 9.82 -6.06
N ARG A 6 -15.65 8.76 -5.28
CA ARG A 6 -16.46 7.57 -5.60
C ARG A 6 -17.95 7.91 -5.76
N ASP A 7 -18.49 8.67 -4.81
CA ASP A 7 -19.91 9.03 -4.82
C ASP A 7 -20.22 10.06 -5.91
N SER A 8 -19.33 11.01 -6.12
CA SER A 8 -19.41 11.98 -7.23
C SER A 8 -19.34 11.29 -8.59
N PHE A 9 -18.50 10.27 -8.73
CA PHE A 9 -18.38 9.50 -9.96
C PHE A 9 -19.63 8.67 -10.27
N ARG A 10 -20.23 8.02 -9.26
CA ARG A 10 -21.49 7.29 -9.40
C ARG A 10 -22.65 8.17 -9.82
N ALA A 11 -22.75 9.36 -9.19
CA ALA A 11 -23.81 10.31 -9.50
C ALA A 11 -23.66 10.92 -10.90
N LEU A 12 -22.41 11.10 -11.35
CA LEU A 12 -22.08 11.70 -12.65
C LEU A 12 -22.15 10.71 -13.81
N SER A 13 -21.83 9.44 -13.58
CA SER A 13 -21.78 8.43 -14.65
C SER A 13 -23.14 8.17 -15.32
N ASP A 14 -24.24 8.35 -14.60
CA ASP A 14 -25.60 8.16 -15.10
C ASP A 14 -26.16 9.35 -15.87
N ARG A 15 -25.49 10.51 -15.81
CA ARG A 15 -26.00 11.78 -16.38
C ARG A 15 -25.11 12.40 -17.46
N LEU A 16 -23.93 11.82 -17.73
CA LEU A 16 -22.94 12.43 -18.62
C LEU A 16 -23.12 12.05 -20.09
N ALA A 17 -22.85 13.02 -20.98
CA ALA A 17 -22.69 12.77 -22.41
C ALA A 17 -21.50 11.83 -22.69
N PRO A 18 -21.50 11.06 -23.82
CA PRO A 18 -20.43 10.10 -24.12
C PRO A 18 -19.01 10.69 -24.10
N GLU A 19 -18.82 11.94 -24.51
CA GLU A 19 -17.52 12.60 -24.49
C GLU A 19 -17.04 12.92 -23.08
N GLU A 20 -17.95 13.33 -22.20
CA GLU A 20 -17.66 13.60 -20.80
C GLU A 20 -17.33 12.29 -20.05
N ARG A 21 -18.00 11.19 -20.39
CA ARG A 21 -17.68 9.86 -19.87
C ARG A 21 -16.27 9.43 -20.22
N ARG A 22 -15.80 9.68 -21.45
CA ARG A 22 -14.44 9.40 -21.88
C ARG A 22 -13.41 10.18 -21.09
N ARG A 23 -13.67 11.47 -20.83
CA ARG A 23 -12.79 12.35 -20.03
C ARG A 23 -12.69 11.85 -18.59
N VAL A 24 -13.80 11.52 -17.97
CA VAL A 24 -13.83 10.99 -16.60
C VAL A 24 -13.12 9.63 -16.51
N THR A 25 -13.32 8.75 -17.49
CA THR A 25 -12.61 7.47 -17.58
C THR A 25 -11.11 7.65 -17.74
N ALA A 26 -10.67 8.59 -18.59
CA ALA A 26 -9.26 8.91 -18.76
C ALA A 26 -8.65 9.47 -17.46
N SER A 27 -9.38 10.33 -16.77
CA SER A 27 -8.98 10.89 -15.48
C SER A 27 -8.85 9.80 -14.40
N MET A 28 -9.74 8.82 -14.38
CA MET A 28 -9.65 7.67 -13.48
C MET A 28 -8.44 6.78 -13.78
N ARG A 29 -8.12 6.55 -15.05
CA ARG A 29 -6.92 5.80 -15.45
C ARG A 29 -5.66 6.49 -14.97
N ASP A 30 -5.57 7.81 -15.11
CA ASP A 30 -4.43 8.59 -14.62
C ASP A 30 -4.32 8.51 -13.10
N ALA A 31 -5.43 8.61 -12.38
CA ALA A 31 -5.46 8.46 -10.93
C ALA A 31 -5.01 7.06 -10.49
N LEU A 32 -5.40 6.01 -11.20
CA LEU A 32 -4.95 4.63 -10.96
C LEU A 32 -3.44 4.47 -11.21
N MET A 33 -2.90 5.09 -12.25
CA MET A 33 -1.46 5.07 -12.52
C MET A 33 -0.68 5.74 -11.37
N HIS A 34 -1.14 6.89 -10.90
CA HIS A 34 -0.54 7.58 -9.74
C HIS A 34 -0.65 6.75 -8.46
N ALA A 35 -1.79 6.12 -8.22
CA ALA A 35 -1.97 5.23 -7.07
C ALA A 35 -1.03 4.02 -7.12
N LYS A 36 -0.83 3.44 -8.29
CA LYS A 36 0.11 2.33 -8.51
C LYS A 36 1.56 2.72 -8.23
N LEU A 37 1.97 3.92 -8.64
CA LEU A 37 3.29 4.46 -8.31
C LEU A 37 3.45 4.69 -6.80
N GLY A 38 2.44 5.22 -6.15
CA GLY A 38 2.42 5.40 -4.70
C GLY A 38 2.55 4.07 -3.94
N ILE A 39 1.87 3.02 -4.40
CA ILE A 39 2.00 1.66 -3.86
C ILE A 39 3.42 1.12 -4.02
N ALA A 40 4.03 1.31 -5.20
CA ALA A 40 5.42 0.91 -5.44
C ALA A 40 6.40 1.61 -4.49
N ASP A 41 6.19 2.90 -4.22
CA ASP A 41 6.98 3.67 -3.26
C ASP A 41 6.81 3.15 -1.83
N LEU A 42 5.58 2.80 -1.42
CA LEU A 42 5.30 2.18 -0.12
C LEU A 42 5.98 0.81 0.03
N ILE A 43 5.96 -0.01 -0.99
CA ILE A 43 6.66 -1.30 -0.99
C ILE A 43 8.16 -1.11 -0.82
N THR A 44 8.75 -0.15 -1.53
CA THR A 44 10.16 0.20 -1.40
C THR A 44 10.50 0.67 0.02
N ALA A 45 9.64 1.51 0.61
CA ALA A 45 9.80 2.01 1.97
C ALA A 45 9.72 0.88 3.01
N VAL A 46 8.78 -0.06 2.87
CA VAL A 46 8.65 -1.24 3.72
C VAL A 46 9.93 -2.08 3.67
N ARG A 47 10.43 -2.39 2.49
CA ARG A 47 11.67 -3.16 2.30
C ARG A 47 12.89 -2.48 2.92
N ALA A 48 13.00 -1.17 2.78
CA ALA A 48 14.08 -0.40 3.39
C ALA A 48 14.02 -0.47 4.92
N THR A 49 12.84 -0.37 5.51
CA THR A 49 12.64 -0.49 6.96
C THR A 49 12.94 -1.91 7.45
N GLU A 50 12.51 -2.94 6.74
CA GLU A 50 12.83 -4.34 7.05
C GLU A 50 14.34 -4.60 7.06
N THR A 51 15.05 -4.08 6.08
CA THR A 51 16.52 -4.21 5.99
C THR A 51 17.21 -3.53 7.16
N ARG A 52 16.79 -2.31 7.51
CA ARG A 52 17.34 -1.60 8.67
C ARG A 52 17.05 -2.32 9.98
N LEU A 53 15.83 -2.80 10.16
CA LEU A 53 15.42 -3.56 11.34
C LEU A 53 16.25 -4.84 11.49
N SER A 54 16.44 -5.57 10.42
CA SER A 54 17.30 -6.76 10.40
C SER A 54 18.73 -6.45 10.81
N GLY A 55 19.30 -5.36 10.29
CA GLY A 55 20.64 -4.89 10.66
C GLY A 55 20.76 -4.51 12.13
N GLU A 56 19.81 -3.77 12.66
CA GLU A 56 19.81 -3.37 14.09
C GLU A 56 19.64 -4.57 15.02
N ARG A 57 18.82 -5.55 14.66
CA ARG A 57 18.68 -6.80 15.42
C ARG A 57 19.97 -7.61 15.43
N ALA A 58 20.67 -7.68 14.29
CA ALA A 58 21.95 -8.38 14.21
C ALA A 58 23.04 -7.71 15.04
N GLU A 59 23.11 -6.37 15.03
CA GLU A 59 24.03 -5.62 15.89
C GLU A 59 23.73 -5.83 17.38
N LEU A 60 22.46 -5.77 17.75
CA LEU A 60 22.03 -6.02 19.13
C LEU A 60 22.43 -7.41 19.62
N GLU A 61 22.23 -8.43 18.79
CA GLU A 61 22.63 -9.81 19.10
C GLU A 61 24.15 -9.93 19.28
N THR A 62 24.92 -9.29 18.40
CA THR A 62 26.39 -9.26 18.50
C THR A 62 26.86 -8.61 19.79
N ILE A 63 26.27 -7.47 20.15
CA ILE A 63 26.61 -6.74 21.39
C ILE A 63 26.28 -7.57 22.62
N ARG A 64 25.11 -8.21 22.66
CA ARG A 64 24.69 -9.09 23.76
C ARG A 64 25.62 -10.30 23.91
N ARG A 65 26.07 -10.87 22.82
CA ARG A 65 27.04 -11.98 22.84
C ARG A 65 28.38 -11.54 23.41
N ARG A 66 28.90 -10.39 23.00
CA ARG A 66 30.13 -9.80 23.51
C ARG A 66 30.02 -9.44 25.00
N GLN A 67 28.87 -8.91 25.41
CA GLN A 67 28.55 -8.66 26.80
C GLN A 67 28.62 -9.93 27.65
N GLY A 68 28.02 -11.02 27.16
CA GLY A 68 28.06 -12.33 27.82
C GLY A 68 29.47 -12.88 27.97
N LEU A 69 30.30 -12.79 26.92
CA LEU A 69 31.72 -13.18 26.98
C LEU A 69 32.53 -12.33 27.94
N ALA A 70 32.33 -11.02 27.95
CA ALA A 70 33.00 -10.13 28.91
C ALA A 70 32.62 -10.43 30.37
N ALA A 71 31.35 -10.75 30.62
CA ALA A 71 30.88 -11.16 31.94
C ALA A 71 31.54 -12.45 32.42
N GLN A 72 31.76 -13.42 31.53
CA GLN A 72 32.42 -14.68 31.87
C GLN A 72 33.89 -14.51 32.35
N ILE A 73 34.60 -13.52 31.82
CA ILE A 73 35.97 -13.22 32.20
C ILE A 73 36.10 -12.14 33.29
N GLY A 74 34.97 -11.62 33.79
CA GLY A 74 34.95 -10.60 34.82
C GLY A 74 35.32 -9.20 34.35
N ASP A 75 35.26 -8.92 33.05
CA ASP A 75 35.50 -7.61 32.46
C ASP A 75 34.26 -6.72 32.61
N THR A 76 34.14 -6.12 33.81
CA THR A 76 32.98 -5.29 34.19
C THR A 76 32.86 -3.99 33.37
N GLU A 77 33.98 -3.43 32.94
CA GLU A 77 34.03 -2.22 32.13
C GLU A 77 33.40 -2.47 30.73
N THR A 78 33.82 -3.55 30.06
CA THR A 78 33.25 -3.96 28.77
C THR A 78 31.77 -4.32 28.88
N VAL A 79 31.38 -4.99 29.98
CA VAL A 79 29.96 -5.27 30.25
C VAL A 79 29.12 -4.00 30.31
N ALA A 80 29.58 -2.98 31.04
CA ALA A 80 28.86 -1.72 31.18
C ALA A 80 28.75 -0.94 29.85
N ILE A 81 29.82 -0.93 29.07
CA ILE A 81 29.83 -0.31 27.75
C ILE A 81 28.87 -1.03 26.80
N ALA A 82 28.91 -2.37 26.77
CA ALA A 82 28.05 -3.18 25.96
C ALA A 82 26.57 -3.00 26.33
N GLU A 83 26.26 -2.91 27.61
CA GLU A 83 24.88 -2.66 28.08
C GLU A 83 24.31 -1.34 27.56
N LYS A 84 25.13 -0.27 27.58
CA LYS A 84 24.75 1.03 27.04
C LYS A 84 24.45 0.97 25.54
N PHE A 85 25.29 0.32 24.74
CA PHE A 85 25.08 0.17 23.32
C PHE A 85 23.90 -0.76 23.01
N ALA A 86 23.74 -1.85 23.77
CA ALA A 86 22.58 -2.73 23.64
C ALA A 86 21.25 -2.00 23.87
N ALA A 87 21.19 -1.12 24.87
CA ALA A 87 20.00 -0.30 25.11
C ALA A 87 19.69 0.64 23.95
N GLN A 88 20.70 1.27 23.35
CA GLN A 88 20.52 2.14 22.19
C GLN A 88 19.99 1.37 20.96
N HIS A 89 20.57 0.21 20.66
CA HIS A 89 20.11 -0.62 19.55
C HIS A 89 18.73 -1.21 19.80
N ALA A 90 18.42 -1.61 21.03
CA ALA A 90 17.09 -2.08 21.41
C ALA A 90 16.01 -0.99 21.21
N GLU A 91 16.31 0.25 21.53
CA GLU A 91 15.43 1.39 21.27
C GLU A 91 15.20 1.60 19.78
N ARG A 92 16.25 1.53 18.96
CA ARG A 92 16.12 1.62 17.50
C ARG A 92 15.31 0.49 16.91
N VAL A 93 15.48 -0.74 17.39
CA VAL A 93 14.66 -1.90 17.01
C VAL A 93 13.20 -1.62 17.29
N SER A 94 12.86 -1.14 18.49
CA SER A 94 11.49 -0.83 18.87
C SER A 94 10.85 0.24 17.96
N VAL A 95 11.58 1.31 17.66
CA VAL A 95 11.12 2.37 16.76
C VAL A 95 10.90 1.84 15.35
N LEU A 96 11.82 1.03 14.82
CA LEU A 96 11.72 0.46 13.48
C LEU A 96 10.59 -0.56 13.37
N GLU A 97 10.32 -1.36 14.40
CA GLU A 97 9.17 -2.27 14.46
C GLU A 97 7.84 -1.50 14.37
N SER A 98 7.72 -0.42 15.12
CA SER A 98 6.54 0.45 15.07
C SER A 98 6.37 1.12 13.71
N LYS A 99 7.44 1.61 13.13
CA LYS A 99 7.45 2.20 11.79
C LYS A 99 7.03 1.19 10.73
N LEU A 100 7.57 -0.04 10.79
CA LEU A 100 7.24 -1.11 9.86
C LEU A 100 5.74 -1.46 9.92
N MET A 101 5.18 -1.56 11.12
CA MET A 101 3.77 -1.85 11.31
C MET A 101 2.89 -0.77 10.67
N VAL A 102 3.20 0.50 10.87
CA VAL A 102 2.46 1.62 10.27
C VAL A 102 2.57 1.59 8.74
N GLN A 103 3.77 1.38 8.21
CA GLN A 103 4.00 1.30 6.77
C GLN A 103 3.25 0.13 6.11
N GLN A 104 3.20 -1.02 6.77
CA GLN A 104 2.42 -2.18 6.30
C GLN A 104 0.91 -1.90 6.30
N GLN A 105 0.41 -1.18 7.30
CA GLN A 105 -0.98 -0.74 7.34
C GLN A 105 -1.30 0.25 6.21
N GLU A 106 -0.44 1.22 5.99
CA GLU A 106 -0.57 2.17 4.87
C GLU A 106 -0.59 1.46 3.52
N LEU A 107 0.30 0.50 3.32
CA LEU A 107 0.35 -0.31 2.10
C LEU A 107 -0.95 -1.10 1.89
N THR A 108 -1.45 -1.76 2.92
CA THR A 108 -2.71 -2.51 2.86
C THR A 108 -3.88 -1.60 2.51
N MET A 109 -3.96 -0.42 3.11
CA MET A 109 -5.00 0.57 2.80
C MET A 109 -4.91 1.05 1.35
N ALA A 110 -3.71 1.38 0.88
CA ALA A 110 -3.48 1.84 -0.48
C ALA A 110 -3.84 0.77 -1.53
N GLU A 111 -3.50 -0.49 -1.27
CA GLU A 111 -3.87 -1.61 -2.14
C GLU A 111 -5.38 -1.83 -2.22
N ARG A 112 -6.09 -1.73 -1.10
CA ARG A 112 -7.57 -1.81 -1.06
C ARG A 112 -8.21 -0.68 -1.86
N GLU A 113 -7.75 0.55 -1.65
CA GLU A 113 -8.24 1.71 -2.39
C GLU A 113 -8.00 1.58 -3.90
N TYR A 114 -6.83 1.09 -4.28
CA TYR A 114 -6.51 0.80 -5.68
C TYR A 114 -7.44 -0.25 -6.28
N ASP A 115 -7.69 -1.36 -5.58
CA ASP A 115 -8.56 -2.43 -6.03
C ASP A 115 -10.01 -1.95 -6.19
N ASP A 116 -10.50 -1.15 -5.25
CA ASP A 116 -11.84 -0.55 -5.31
C ASP A 116 -11.98 0.39 -6.51
N MET A 117 -11.01 1.25 -6.74
CA MET A 117 -10.99 2.13 -7.91
C MET A 117 -10.93 1.37 -9.21
N SER A 118 -10.05 0.38 -9.29
CA SER A 118 -9.89 -0.46 -10.48
C SER A 118 -11.18 -1.20 -10.81
N SER A 119 -11.87 -1.72 -9.80
CA SER A 119 -13.18 -2.37 -9.94
C SER A 119 -14.24 -1.41 -10.46
N GLN A 120 -14.30 -0.20 -9.91
CA GLN A 120 -15.25 0.83 -10.36
C GLN A 120 -15.01 1.27 -11.80
N LEU A 121 -13.74 1.42 -12.20
CA LEU A 121 -13.39 1.73 -13.58
C LEU A 121 -13.84 0.63 -14.54
N ARG A 122 -13.63 -0.64 -14.19
CA ARG A 122 -14.09 -1.77 -14.99
C ARG A 122 -15.61 -1.81 -15.12
N GLN A 123 -16.34 -1.53 -14.05
CA GLN A 123 -17.81 -1.45 -14.08
C GLN A 123 -18.28 -0.30 -14.96
N ALA A 124 -17.65 0.86 -14.86
CA ALA A 124 -17.97 1.99 -15.72
C ALA A 124 -17.71 1.69 -17.20
N MET A 125 -16.59 1.05 -17.51
CA MET A 125 -16.26 0.67 -18.89
C MET A 125 -17.18 -0.41 -19.45
N SER A 126 -17.62 -1.37 -18.66
CA SER A 126 -18.58 -2.40 -19.10
C SER A 126 -19.98 -1.85 -19.38
N GLY A 127 -20.38 -0.78 -18.67
CA GLY A 127 -21.60 -0.03 -18.94
C GLY A 127 -21.56 0.81 -20.22
N PHE A 128 -20.37 1.02 -20.81
CA PHE A 128 -20.14 1.79 -22.04
C PHE A 128 -19.89 0.91 -23.28
N ALA A 129 -19.91 -0.41 -23.15
CA ALA A 129 -19.83 -1.28 -24.31
C ALA A 129 -20.99 -0.93 -25.27
N PRO A 130 -20.75 -0.68 -26.58
CA PRO A 130 -21.79 -0.43 -27.54
C PRO A 130 -22.73 -1.64 -27.49
N GLY A 131 -24.02 -1.39 -27.28
CA GLY A 131 -25.02 -2.34 -26.89
C GLY A 131 -24.88 -3.71 -27.50
N GLY A 132 -25.02 -4.71 -26.68
CA GLY A 132 -25.40 -6.02 -27.13
C GLY A 132 -26.68 -5.87 -27.97
N PRO A 133 -26.99 -6.83 -28.86
CA PRO A 133 -28.09 -6.72 -29.78
C PRO A 133 -29.36 -6.33 -29.02
N SER A 134 -29.89 -5.18 -29.35
CA SER A 134 -31.17 -4.73 -28.83
C SER A 134 -32.21 -5.83 -29.14
N ALA A 135 -32.89 -6.25 -28.11
CA ALA A 135 -33.94 -7.27 -28.19
C ALA A 135 -35.17 -6.85 -29.06
N ASP A 136 -35.01 -5.81 -29.86
CA ASP A 136 -36.10 -5.25 -30.68
C ASP A 136 -36.20 -5.80 -32.12
N THR A 137 -35.44 -6.83 -32.46
CA THR A 137 -35.54 -7.46 -33.80
C THR A 137 -36.28 -8.78 -33.81
N ALA A 138 -36.93 -9.17 -32.71
CA ALA A 138 -37.72 -10.43 -32.67
C ALA A 138 -39.22 -10.27 -32.91
N ALA A 139 -39.73 -9.07 -33.14
CA ALA A 139 -41.17 -8.82 -33.29
C ALA A 139 -41.65 -8.51 -34.74
N ALA A 140 -40.83 -8.77 -35.73
CA ALA A 140 -41.22 -8.52 -37.14
C ALA A 140 -41.04 -9.77 -38.05
N ARG A 141 -41.56 -10.91 -37.62
CA ARG A 141 -41.76 -12.06 -38.49
C ARG A 141 -42.94 -12.89 -38.00
N GLU A 142 -44.13 -12.38 -38.17
CA GLU A 142 -45.36 -13.17 -38.34
C GLU A 142 -46.41 -12.30 -39.05
N VAL A 143 -46.45 -12.34 -40.35
CA VAL A 143 -47.63 -12.31 -41.20
C VAL A 143 -47.31 -13.08 -42.45
#